data_ffe72e1adebf75ab3ced6c33490cf296
#
_entry.id   ffe72e1adebf75ab3ced6c33490cf296
#
_cell.length_a   1.000
_cell.length_b   1.000
_cell.length_c   1.000
_cell.angle_alpha   90.00
_cell.angle_beta   90.00
_cell.angle_gamma   90.00
#
_symmetry.space_group_name_H-M   'P 1'
#
loop_
_entity.id
_entity.type
_entity.pdbx_description
1 polymer ?
#
loop_
_entity_poly.entity_id
_entity_poly.type
_entity_poly.pdbx_seq_one_letter_code
_entity_poly.pdbx_strand_id
1 'polypeptide(L)' 'MEQLKVNQVKGWIRPWNIHKVHKFLGFTSYYHYFIQGYSQIARPLLDLTKQATTWHWDEKEQEVFESLRDKMVSKLVL' A
#
# COMPACT_ATOMS: atom_id res chain seq x y z
N MET A 1 14.72 -13.25 5.68
CA MET A 1 13.66 -12.27 5.95
C MET A 1 12.66 -12.84 6.95
N GLU A 2 12.16 -11.98 7.78
CA GLU A 2 11.29 -12.43 8.85
C GLU A 2 9.92 -12.85 8.33
N GLN A 3 9.53 -14.06 8.68
CA GLN A 3 8.24 -14.61 8.27
C GLN A 3 7.07 -13.78 8.82
N LEU A 4 7.26 -13.19 10.00
CA LEU A 4 6.21 -12.36 10.61
C LEU A 4 5.85 -11.17 9.74
N LYS A 5 6.85 -10.51 9.15
CA LYS A 5 6.59 -9.37 8.28
C LYS A 5 5.86 -9.79 7.01
N VAL A 6 6.26 -10.92 6.44
CA VAL A 6 5.60 -11.46 5.26
C VAL A 6 4.13 -11.74 5.54
N ASN A 7 3.85 -12.41 6.66
CA ASN A 7 2.50 -12.74 7.04
C ASN A 7 1.66 -11.49 7.31
N GLN A 8 2.27 -10.49 7.92
CA GLN A 8 1.60 -9.23 8.20
C GLN A 8 1.15 -8.55 6.92
N VAL A 9 2.01 -8.54 5.90
CA VAL A 9 1.67 -7.91 4.63
C VAL A 9 0.61 -8.72 3.89
N LYS A 10 0.75 -10.04 3.87
CA LYS A 10 -0.23 -10.91 3.20
C LYS A 10 -1.61 -10.75 3.80
N GLY A 11 -1.69 -10.58 5.11
CA GLY A 11 -2.97 -10.46 5.80
C GLY A 11 -3.47 -9.03 5.92
N TRP A 12 -2.82 -8.10 5.27
CA TRP A 12 -3.21 -6.70 5.38
C TRP A 12 -4.60 -6.48 4.78
N ILE A 13 -5.48 -5.93 5.60
CA ILE A 13 -6.88 -5.71 5.22
C ILE A 13 -6.98 -4.41 4.43
N ARG A 14 -7.85 -4.40 3.43
CA ARG A 14 -8.11 -3.21 2.63
C ARG A 14 -8.43 -2.02 3.54
N PRO A 15 -7.74 -0.87 3.34
CA PRO A 15 -8.08 0.32 4.10
C PRO A 15 -9.53 0.75 3.89
N TRP A 16 -10.19 1.14 4.97
CA TRP A 16 -11.59 1.58 4.88
C TRP A 16 -11.78 3.04 5.28
N ASN A 17 -10.68 3.75 5.52
CA ASN A 17 -10.71 5.18 5.75
C ASN A 17 -9.32 5.76 5.54
N ILE A 18 -9.22 7.09 5.62
CA ILE A 18 -7.95 7.78 5.37
C ILE A 18 -6.86 7.37 6.35
N HIS A 19 -7.20 7.17 7.61
CA HIS A 19 -6.22 6.73 8.61
C HIS A 19 -5.58 5.41 8.21
N LYS A 20 -6.39 4.49 7.69
CA LYS A 20 -5.88 3.19 7.30
C LYS A 20 -5.01 3.29 6.05
N VAL A 21 -5.35 4.21 5.14
CA VAL A 21 -4.51 4.47 3.97
C VAL A 21 -3.16 5.02 4.41
N HIS A 22 -3.15 5.99 5.32
CA HIS A 22 -1.89 6.53 5.85
C HIS A 22 -1.02 5.44 6.46
N LYS A 23 -1.63 4.56 7.22
CA LYS A 23 -0.92 3.47 7.88
C LYS A 23 -0.29 2.54 6.85
N PHE A 24 -1.06 2.17 5.82
CA PHE A 24 -0.57 1.32 4.76
C PHE A 24 0.55 1.98 3.97
N LEU A 25 0.36 3.24 3.57
CA LEU A 25 1.37 3.97 2.82
C LEU A 25 2.63 4.20 3.65
N GLY A 26 2.48 4.46 4.95
CA GLY A 26 3.64 4.59 5.82
C GLY A 26 4.47 3.33 5.85
N PHE A 27 3.79 2.18 5.88
CA PHE A 27 4.48 0.90 5.85
C PHE A 27 5.17 0.68 4.49
N THR A 28 4.45 0.89 3.39
CA THR A 28 5.02 0.63 2.07
C THR A 28 6.12 1.63 1.71
N SER A 29 6.03 2.87 2.18
CA SER A 29 7.06 3.85 1.86
C SER A 29 8.38 3.52 2.56
N TYR A 30 8.34 2.79 3.66
CA TYR A 30 9.55 2.31 4.30
C TYR A 30 10.36 1.43 3.35
N TYR A 31 9.68 0.75 2.42
CA TYR A 31 10.31 -0.16 1.47
C TYR A 31 10.28 0.37 0.05
N HIS A 32 10.04 1.67 -0.14
CA HIS A 32 9.84 2.21 -1.48
C HIS A 32 11.07 2.05 -2.38
N TYR A 33 12.25 1.96 -1.82
CA TYR A 33 13.46 1.74 -2.61
C TYR A 33 13.44 0.41 -3.33
N PHE A 34 12.68 -0.54 -2.83
CA PHE A 34 12.63 -1.89 -3.40
C PHE A 34 11.48 -2.04 -4.40
N ILE A 35 10.68 -0.99 -4.59
CA ILE A 35 9.53 -1.04 -5.50
C ILE A 35 9.75 0.00 -6.60
N GLN A 36 10.11 -0.50 -7.78
CA GLN A 36 10.35 0.39 -8.91
C GLN A 36 9.04 1.10 -9.28
N GLY A 37 9.14 2.43 -9.44
CA GLY A 37 7.97 3.22 -9.79
C GLY A 37 6.96 3.39 -8.67
N TYR A 38 7.40 3.24 -7.42
CA TYR A 38 6.51 3.29 -6.26
C TYR A 38 5.58 4.52 -6.29
N SER A 39 6.13 5.71 -6.52
CA SER A 39 5.34 6.93 -6.49
C SER A 39 4.20 6.91 -7.51
N GLN A 40 4.48 6.40 -8.70
CA GLN A 40 3.47 6.31 -9.74
C GLN A 40 2.41 5.27 -9.41
N ILE A 41 2.86 4.12 -8.89
CA ILE A 41 1.95 3.05 -8.52
C ILE A 41 1.04 3.49 -7.38
N ALA A 42 1.61 4.16 -6.38
CA ALA A 42 0.87 4.55 -5.19
C ALA A 42 0.04 5.83 -5.37
N ARG A 43 0.12 6.48 -6.53
CA ARG A 43 -0.54 7.77 -6.73
C ARG A 43 -2.03 7.76 -6.36
N PRO A 44 -2.84 6.77 -6.78
CA PRO A 44 -4.27 6.80 -6.41
C PRO A 44 -4.48 6.79 -4.90
N LEU A 45 -3.65 6.07 -4.15
CA LEU A 45 -3.77 6.05 -2.69
C LEU A 45 -3.23 7.33 -2.08
N LEU A 46 -2.14 7.87 -2.63
CA LEU A 46 -1.60 9.14 -2.17
C LEU A 46 -2.62 10.27 -2.35
N ASP A 47 -3.35 10.24 -3.45
CA ASP A 47 -4.37 11.25 -3.72
C ASP A 47 -5.50 11.22 -2.68
N LEU A 48 -5.80 10.05 -2.12
CA LEU A 48 -6.80 9.93 -1.08
C LEU A 48 -6.39 10.62 0.23
N THR A 49 -5.08 10.83 0.42
CA THR A 49 -4.59 11.46 1.65
C THR A 49 -4.51 12.97 1.55
N LYS A 50 -4.80 13.53 0.39
CA LYS A 50 -4.76 14.98 0.21
C LYS A 50 -5.92 15.64 0.92
N GLN A 51 -5.67 16.86 1.42
CA GLN A 51 -6.67 17.64 2.09
C GLN A 51 -7.85 17.89 1.16
N ALA A 52 -9.06 17.85 1.73
CA ALA A 52 -10.31 18.09 1.00
C ALA A 52 -10.69 17.00 0.00
N THR A 53 -10.00 15.87 0.02
CA THR A 53 -10.38 14.74 -0.83
C THR A 53 -11.49 13.95 -0.15
N THR A 54 -12.58 13.70 -0.89
CA THR A 54 -13.67 12.87 -0.39
C THR A 54 -13.23 11.39 -0.43
N TRP A 55 -13.56 10.67 0.61
CA TRP A 55 -13.21 9.24 0.65
C TRP A 55 -13.93 8.49 -0.46
N HIS A 56 -13.17 7.69 -1.20
CA HIS A 56 -13.73 6.76 -2.16
C HIS A 56 -12.76 5.58 -2.32
N TRP A 57 -13.27 4.44 -2.73
CA TRP A 57 -12.44 3.26 -2.96
C TRP A 57 -13.03 2.49 -4.13
N ASP A 58 -12.47 2.73 -5.30
CA ASP A 58 -12.92 2.11 -6.55
C ASP A 58 -11.93 1.03 -6.98
N GLU A 59 -12.16 0.46 -8.16
CA GLU A 59 -11.28 -0.58 -8.68
C GLU A 59 -9.83 -0.13 -8.75
N LYS A 60 -9.62 1.13 -9.11
CA LYS A 60 -8.27 1.65 -9.25
C LYS A 60 -7.50 1.60 -7.92
N GLU A 61 -8.14 2.02 -6.84
CA GLU A 61 -7.53 1.96 -5.52
C GLU A 61 -7.31 0.52 -5.08
N GLN A 62 -8.26 -0.34 -5.39
CA GLN A 62 -8.13 -1.75 -5.04
C GLN A 62 -6.96 -2.39 -5.79
N GLU A 63 -6.82 -2.12 -7.07
CA GLU A 63 -5.70 -2.63 -7.86
C GLU A 63 -4.37 -2.16 -7.32
N VAL A 64 -4.28 -0.88 -6.97
CA VAL A 64 -3.05 -0.31 -6.43
C VAL A 64 -2.70 -0.96 -5.10
N PHE A 65 -3.69 -1.11 -4.23
CA PHE A 65 -3.48 -1.77 -2.94
C PHE A 65 -2.95 -3.18 -3.12
N GLU A 66 -3.58 -3.96 -3.98
CA GLU A 66 -3.16 -5.33 -4.22
C GLU A 66 -1.79 -5.39 -4.87
N SER A 67 -1.52 -4.49 -5.82
CA SER A 67 -0.23 -4.44 -6.49
C SER A 67 0.90 -4.13 -5.50
N LEU A 68 0.71 -3.14 -4.65
CA LEU A 68 1.71 -2.79 -3.65
C LEU A 68 1.90 -3.93 -2.65
N ARG A 69 0.80 -4.53 -2.19
CA ARG A 69 0.87 -5.64 -1.26
C ARG A 69 1.66 -6.81 -1.87
N ASP A 70 1.36 -7.15 -3.12
CA ASP A 70 2.02 -8.26 -3.78
C ASP A 70 3.50 -7.98 -4.00
N LYS A 71 3.84 -6.76 -4.39
CA LYS A 71 5.23 -6.38 -4.57
C LYS A 71 6.00 -6.41 -3.25
N MET A 72 5.35 -5.99 -2.17
CA MET A 72 5.96 -6.05 -0.84
C MET A 72 6.23 -7.50 -0.44
N VAL A 73 5.25 -8.37 -0.61
CA VAL A 73 5.43 -9.79 -0.29
C VAL A 73 6.58 -10.37 -1.11
N SER A 74 6.63 -10.05 -2.40
CA SER A 74 7.68 -10.53 -3.29
C SER A 74 9.07 -10.10 -2.84
N LYS A 75 9.20 -8.87 -2.33
CA LYS A 75 10.49 -8.37 -1.88
C LYS A 75 10.88 -8.84 -0.50
N LEU A 76 9.90 -9.14 0.35
CA LEU A 76 10.17 -9.64 1.69
C LEU A 76 10.49 -11.13 1.72
N VAL A 77 10.06 -11.87 0.71
CA VAL A 77 10.36 -13.30 0.58
C VAL A 77 11.64 -13.44 -0.24
N LEU A 78 12.66 -14.01 0.38
CA LEU A 78 13.96 -14.24 -0.28
C LEU A 78 14.26 -15.71 -0.42
#